data_d0c3ed5b28d725ddf51c1f8ee276c188
#
_entry.id   d0c3ed5b28d725ddf51c1f8ee276c188
#
_cell.length_a   1.000
_cell.length_b   1.000
_cell.length_c   1.000
_cell.angle_alpha   90.00
_cell.angle_beta   90.00
_cell.angle_gamma   90.00
#
_symmetry.space_group_name_H-M   'P 1'
#
loop_
_entity.id
_entity.type
_entity.pdbx_description
1 polymer ?
#
loop_
_entity_poly.entity_id
_entity_poly.type
_entity_poly.pdbx_seq_one_letter_code
_entity_poly.pdbx_strand_id
1 'polypeptide(L)'
;METIRLTRISREGKAVRGCLHVEGREIATLENADYIIPNGSYEVKVTWSPRFKRMLPLVMQVPGRSGIRFHRGTRPEHSKGCILVSAAIEQQLTAEWLALQASNKPIKITIDNEN
;
A
#
# COMPACT_ATOMS: atom_id res chain seq x y z
N MET A 1 -14.76 10.82 1.41
CA MET A 1 -13.74 9.78 1.69
C MET A 1 -13.25 9.20 0.40
N GLU A 2 -11.96 9.16 0.21
CA GLU A 2 -11.35 8.52 -0.94
C GLU A 2 -11.23 7.03 -0.68
N THR A 3 -11.77 6.20 -1.56
CA THR A 3 -11.73 4.75 -1.43
C THR A 3 -10.84 4.16 -2.52
N ILE A 4 -9.86 3.38 -2.10
CA ILE A 4 -8.87 2.74 -2.94
C ILE A 4 -9.03 1.23 -2.79
N ARG A 5 -8.83 0.49 -3.87
CA ARG A 5 -8.94 -0.96 -3.83
C ARG A 5 -7.63 -1.61 -4.27
N LEU A 6 -7.14 -2.53 -3.45
CA LEU A 6 -6.05 -3.42 -3.83
C LEU A 6 -6.62 -4.82 -4.06
N THR A 7 -6.51 -5.31 -5.27
CA THR A 7 -6.94 -6.67 -5.63
C THR A 7 -5.69 -7.52 -5.82
N ARG A 8 -5.53 -8.57 -5.02
CA ARG A 8 -4.44 -9.52 -5.15
C ARG A 8 -4.80 -10.54 -6.23
N ILE A 9 -3.96 -10.64 -7.25
CA ILE A 9 -4.28 -11.35 -8.48
C ILE A 9 -3.63 -12.71 -8.57
N SER A 10 -2.34 -12.80 -8.24
CA SER A 10 -1.59 -14.05 -8.41
C SER A 10 -0.50 -14.18 -7.37
N ARG A 11 -0.05 -15.41 -7.19
CA ARG A 11 1.08 -15.72 -6.34
C ARG A 11 2.03 -16.63 -7.10
N GLU A 12 3.32 -16.28 -7.07
CA GLU A 12 4.38 -17.10 -7.62
C GLU A 12 5.53 -17.12 -6.62
N GLY A 13 5.71 -18.26 -5.95
CA GLY A 13 6.65 -18.33 -4.83
C GLY A 13 6.25 -17.36 -3.73
N LYS A 14 7.15 -16.45 -3.36
CA LYS A 14 6.89 -15.42 -2.35
C LYS A 14 6.27 -14.16 -2.94
N ALA A 15 6.21 -14.04 -4.26
CA ALA A 15 5.68 -12.86 -4.92
C ALA A 15 4.17 -12.92 -5.01
N VAL A 16 3.49 -11.99 -4.34
CA VAL A 16 2.06 -11.77 -4.50
C VAL A 16 1.88 -10.52 -5.35
N ARG A 17 1.36 -10.68 -6.55
CA ARG A 17 1.13 -9.58 -7.47
C ARG A 17 -0.30 -9.13 -7.39
N GLY A 18 -0.49 -7.83 -7.38
CA GLY A 18 -1.82 -7.24 -7.30
C GLY A 18 -1.95 -6.01 -8.18
N CYS A 19 -3.16 -5.46 -8.14
CA CYS A 19 -3.50 -4.24 -8.84
C CYS A 19 -4.15 -3.27 -7.85
N LEU A 20 -3.59 -2.08 -7.74
CA LEU A 20 -4.12 -1.01 -6.94
C LEU A 20 -4.94 -0.08 -7.85
N HIS A 21 -6.23 0.07 -7.54
CA HIS A 21 -7.12 0.93 -8.30
C HIS A 21 -7.27 2.26 -7.57
N VAL A 22 -6.79 3.33 -8.21
CA VAL A 22 -6.83 4.70 -7.68
C VAL A 22 -7.32 5.63 -8.78
N GLU A 23 -8.52 6.17 -8.62
CA GLU A 23 -9.07 7.17 -9.55
C GLU A 23 -8.95 6.80 -11.03
N GLY A 24 -9.38 5.59 -11.36
CA GLY A 24 -9.34 5.11 -12.75
C GLY A 24 -7.98 4.62 -13.22
N ARG A 25 -6.94 4.71 -12.38
CA ARG A 25 -5.62 4.16 -12.68
C ARG A 25 -5.49 2.74 -12.13
N GLU A 26 -4.78 1.92 -12.85
CA GLU A 26 -4.43 0.57 -12.42
C GLU A 26 -2.92 0.51 -12.21
N ILE A 27 -2.52 0.24 -10.99
CA ILE A 27 -1.12 0.29 -10.56
C ILE A 27 -0.68 -1.09 -10.10
N ALA A 28 0.42 -1.60 -10.67
CA ALA A 28 0.98 -2.88 -10.27
C ALA A 28 1.56 -2.82 -8.86
N THR A 29 1.26 -3.83 -8.05
CA THR A 29 1.77 -3.95 -6.69
C THR A 29 2.46 -5.30 -6.49
N LEU A 30 3.33 -5.35 -5.49
CA LEU A 30 4.05 -6.55 -5.12
C LEU A 30 4.09 -6.66 -3.59
N GLU A 31 3.78 -7.84 -3.10
CA GLU A 31 3.84 -8.12 -1.66
C GLU A 31 4.60 -9.43 -1.44
N ASN A 32 5.02 -9.65 -0.18
CA ASN A 32 5.70 -10.89 0.20
C ASN A 32 4.68 -11.82 0.86
N ALA A 33 4.46 -12.99 0.27
CA ALA A 33 3.49 -13.97 0.74
C ALA A 33 3.73 -14.41 2.20
N ASP A 34 4.99 -14.39 2.66
CA ASP A 34 5.33 -14.81 4.02
C ASP A 34 4.89 -13.78 5.08
N TYR A 35 4.63 -12.54 4.67
CA TYR A 35 4.33 -11.43 5.58
C TYR A 35 3.07 -10.67 5.22
N ILE A 36 2.31 -11.17 4.25
CA ILE A 36 1.14 -10.47 3.72
C ILE A 36 0.14 -10.13 4.82
N ILE A 37 -0.40 -8.92 4.78
CA ILE A 37 -1.40 -8.50 5.74
C ILE A 37 -2.78 -9.06 5.37
N PRO A 38 -3.70 -9.20 6.35
CA PRO A 38 -5.02 -9.76 6.06
C PRO A 38 -5.83 -8.92 5.09
N ASN A 39 -6.70 -9.57 4.32
CA ASN A 39 -7.74 -8.88 3.56
C ASN A 39 -8.60 -8.07 4.53
N GLY A 40 -9.12 -6.96 4.07
CA GLY A 40 -9.98 -6.10 4.87
C GLY A 40 -9.90 -4.65 4.43
N SER A 41 -10.44 -3.78 5.27
CA SER A 41 -10.43 -2.34 5.02
C SER A 41 -9.58 -1.65 6.07
N TYR A 42 -8.75 -0.72 5.61
CA TYR A 42 -7.80 0.00 6.47
C TYR A 42 -7.82 1.48 6.12
N GLU A 43 -7.63 2.31 7.12
CA GLU A 43 -7.36 3.73 6.89
C GLU A 43 -5.90 3.90 6.49
N VAL A 44 -5.63 4.86 5.61
CA VAL A 44 -4.27 5.19 5.16
C VAL A 44 -3.97 6.63 5.54
N LYS A 45 -2.81 6.86 6.14
CA LYS A 45 -2.30 8.21 6.44
C LYS A 45 -0.87 8.34 5.98
N VAL A 46 -0.53 9.49 5.44
CA VAL A 46 0.86 9.79 5.08
C VAL A 46 1.55 10.34 6.32
N THR A 47 2.58 9.63 6.78
CA THR A 47 3.35 10.01 7.97
C THR A 47 4.84 9.86 7.70
N TRP A 48 5.66 10.44 8.57
CA TRP A 48 7.11 10.25 8.51
C TRP A 48 7.47 8.80 8.82
N SER A 49 8.31 8.22 7.96
CA SER A 49 8.86 6.87 8.19
C SER A 49 10.26 6.99 8.80
N PRO A 50 10.44 6.57 10.06
CA PRO A 50 11.78 6.55 10.65
C PRO A 50 12.75 5.64 9.91
N ARG A 51 12.24 4.52 9.39
CA ARG A 51 13.06 3.54 8.67
C ARG A 51 13.55 4.07 7.32
N PHE A 52 12.63 4.65 6.53
CA PHE A 52 12.96 5.11 5.18
C PHE A 52 13.34 6.59 5.14
N LYS A 53 13.19 7.31 6.26
CA LYS A 53 13.55 8.73 6.43
C LYS A 53 12.90 9.62 5.39
N ARG A 54 11.62 9.41 5.15
CA ARG A 54 10.78 10.24 4.30
C ARG A 54 9.30 10.01 4.60
N MET A 55 8.45 10.90 4.10
CA MET A 55 7.00 10.74 4.21
C MET A 55 6.54 9.62 3.30
N LEU A 56 5.75 8.70 3.84
CA LEU A 56 5.20 7.56 3.08
C LEU A 56 3.80 7.22 3.59
N PRO A 57 2.93 6.69 2.71
CA PRO A 57 1.62 6.22 3.14
C PRO A 57 1.75 5.09 4.15
N LEU A 58 1.03 5.20 5.26
CA LEU A 58 0.99 4.20 6.33
C LEU A 58 -0.39 3.56 6.35
N VAL A 59 -0.44 2.23 6.32
CA VAL A 59 -1.68 1.46 6.50
C VAL A 59 -1.90 1.32 8.00
N MET A 60 -3.02 1.88 8.47
CA MET A 60 -3.29 2.04 9.90
C MET A 60 -3.92 0.78 10.50
N GLN A 61 -3.58 0.52 11.77
CA GLN A 61 -4.26 -0.49 12.59
C GLN A 61 -4.31 -1.90 11.97
N VAL A 62 -3.22 -2.30 11.34
CA VAL A 62 -3.10 -3.68 10.86
C VAL A 62 -2.93 -4.61 12.09
N PRO A 63 -3.77 -5.64 12.26
CA PRO A 63 -3.71 -6.51 13.43
C PRO A 63 -2.31 -7.08 13.67
N GLY A 64 -1.78 -6.86 14.88
CA GLY A 64 -0.48 -7.40 15.29
C GLY A 64 0.73 -6.84 14.55
N ARG A 65 0.57 -5.80 13.76
CA ARG A 65 1.63 -5.24 12.91
C ARG A 65 1.71 -3.72 13.07
N SER A 66 2.90 -3.18 12.79
CA SER A 66 3.10 -1.73 12.73
C SER A 66 4.04 -1.42 11.57
N GLY A 67 4.02 -0.15 11.13
CA GLY A 67 4.93 0.29 10.07
C GLY A 67 4.64 -0.30 8.69
N ILE A 68 3.43 -0.76 8.44
CA ILE A 68 3.02 -1.26 7.12
C ILE A 68 2.77 -0.07 6.21
N ARG A 69 3.57 0.04 5.15
CA ARG A 69 3.56 1.21 4.26
C ARG A 69 3.51 0.80 2.79
N PHE A 70 3.14 1.77 1.96
CA PHE A 70 3.44 1.71 0.53
C PHE A 70 4.83 2.27 0.33
N HIS A 71 5.73 1.53 -0.30
CA HIS A 71 7.05 2.05 -0.64
C HIS A 71 7.62 1.34 -1.87
N ARG A 72 8.70 1.89 -2.40
CA ARG A 72 9.35 1.32 -3.59
C ARG A 72 10.01 -0.01 -3.30
N GLY A 73 9.93 -0.92 -4.26
CA GLY A 73 10.62 -2.20 -4.20
C GLY A 73 10.33 -3.00 -5.45
N THR A 74 11.25 -3.90 -5.80
CA THR A 74 11.18 -4.69 -7.03
C THR A 74 11.19 -6.20 -6.80
N ARG A 75 11.40 -6.62 -5.55
CA ARG A 75 11.43 -8.04 -5.18
C ARG A 75 10.66 -8.26 -3.89
N PRO A 76 10.05 -9.46 -3.71
CA PRO A 76 9.29 -9.75 -2.48
C PRO A 76 10.12 -9.53 -1.20
N GLU A 77 11.43 -9.79 -1.25
CA GLU A 77 12.32 -9.64 -0.10
C GLU A 77 12.42 -8.19 0.39
N HIS A 78 12.03 -7.21 -0.44
CA HIS A 78 11.96 -5.82 -0.02
C HIS A 78 10.76 -5.52 0.89
N SER A 79 9.87 -6.51 1.08
CA SER A 79 8.65 -6.35 1.88
C SER A 79 8.64 -7.30 3.07
N LYS A 80 8.29 -6.78 4.24
CA LYS A 80 7.88 -7.56 5.41
C LYS A 80 6.45 -7.18 5.79
N GLY A 81 5.58 -7.15 4.79
CA GLY A 81 4.19 -6.76 4.92
C GLY A 81 3.81 -5.50 4.17
N CYS A 82 4.80 -4.69 3.80
CA CYS A 82 4.57 -3.47 3.03
C CYS A 82 4.09 -3.78 1.61
N ILE A 83 3.35 -2.84 1.03
CA ILE A 83 2.87 -2.94 -0.34
C ILE A 83 3.87 -2.21 -1.23
N LEU A 84 4.52 -2.95 -2.12
CA LEU A 84 5.57 -2.41 -2.97
C LEU A 84 5.01 -1.89 -4.28
N VAL A 85 5.48 -0.73 -4.69
CA VAL A 85 5.14 -0.08 -5.95
C VAL A 85 6.43 0.44 -6.60
N SER A 86 6.34 0.97 -7.81
CA SER A 86 7.52 1.61 -8.43
C SER A 86 7.90 2.89 -7.67
N ALA A 87 9.14 3.34 -7.84
CA ALA A 87 9.61 4.57 -7.22
C ALA A 87 8.77 5.79 -7.64
N ALA A 88 8.42 5.88 -8.93
CA ALA A 88 7.57 6.96 -9.43
C ALA A 88 6.19 6.95 -8.79
N ILE A 89 5.58 5.77 -8.67
CA ILE A 89 4.26 5.61 -8.05
C ILE A 89 4.33 5.94 -6.55
N GLU A 90 5.37 5.50 -5.85
CA GLU A 90 5.56 5.85 -4.44
C GLU A 90 5.50 7.37 -4.25
N GLN A 91 6.23 8.12 -5.07
CA GLN A 91 6.26 9.57 -5.00
C GLN A 91 4.89 10.19 -5.33
N GLN A 92 4.24 9.71 -6.36
CA GLN A 92 2.92 10.22 -6.78
C GLN A 92 1.86 9.98 -5.71
N LEU A 93 1.76 8.76 -5.19
CA LEU A 93 0.77 8.43 -4.17
C LEU A 93 1.02 9.20 -2.88
N THR A 94 2.27 9.34 -2.47
CA THR A 94 2.63 10.10 -1.27
C THR A 94 2.17 11.55 -1.40
N ALA A 95 2.45 12.19 -2.52
CA ALA A 95 2.07 13.58 -2.76
C ALA A 95 0.55 13.75 -2.84
N GLU A 96 -0.13 12.91 -3.60
CA GLU A 96 -1.58 12.98 -3.79
C GLU A 96 -2.34 12.74 -2.48
N TRP A 97 -1.93 11.72 -1.74
CA TRP A 97 -2.60 11.37 -0.49
C TRP A 97 -2.30 12.35 0.64
N LEU A 98 -1.09 12.93 0.64
CA LEU A 98 -0.78 14.00 1.57
C LEU A 98 -1.66 15.24 1.30
N ALA A 99 -1.92 15.57 0.04
CA ALA A 99 -2.80 16.67 -0.33
C ALA A 99 -4.25 16.42 0.12
N LEU A 100 -4.75 15.18 -0.06
CA LEU A 100 -6.08 14.80 0.43
C LEU A 100 -6.16 14.93 1.95
N GLN A 101 -5.15 14.45 2.64
CA GLN A 101 -5.06 14.52 4.11
C GLN A 101 -5.06 15.97 4.59
N ALA A 102 -4.32 16.85 3.91
CA ALA A 102 -4.28 18.28 4.24
C ALA A 102 -5.64 18.95 4.02
N SER A 103 -6.47 18.40 3.15
CA SER A 103 -7.83 18.89 2.89
C SER A 103 -8.89 18.18 3.74
N ASN A 104 -8.47 17.44 4.77
CA ASN A 104 -9.35 16.66 5.66
C ASN A 104 -10.19 15.62 4.92
N LYS A 105 -9.63 15.01 3.89
CA LYS A 105 -10.28 13.92 3.13
C LYS A 105 -9.62 12.60 3.51
N PRO A 106 -10.29 11.78 4.35
CA PRO A 106 -9.72 10.49 4.76
C PRO A 106 -9.57 9.54 3.57
N ILE A 107 -8.56 8.67 3.67
CA ILE A 107 -8.25 7.68 2.65
C ILE A 107 -8.48 6.30 3.24
N LYS A 108 -9.23 5.47 2.53
CA LYS A 108 -9.51 4.10 2.93
C LYS A 108 -9.09 3.15 1.82
N ILE A 109 -8.39 2.09 2.19
CA ILE A 109 -8.05 1.00 1.26
C ILE A 109 -8.85 -0.25 1.62
N THR A 110 -9.38 -0.91 0.60
CA THR A 110 -9.98 -2.23 0.73
C THR A 110 -9.09 -3.23 -0.01
N ILE A 111 -8.67 -4.27 0.70
CA ILE A 111 -7.79 -5.30 0.16
C ILE A 111 -8.55 -6.61 0.07
N ASP A 112 -8.59 -7.19 -1.12
CA ASP A 112 -9.23 -8.48 -1.36
C ASP A 112 -8.47 -9.28 -2.42
N ASN A 113 -8.87 -10.53 -2.59
CA ASN A 113 -8.31 -11.39 -3.61
C ASN A 113 -9.21 -11.40 -4.84
N GLU A 114 -8.63 -11.53 -6.00
CA GLU A 114 -9.37 -11.79 -7.24
C GLU A 114 -10.01 -13.16 -7.15
N ASN A 115 -11.25 -13.26 -7.57
CA ASN A 115 -11.98 -14.53 -7.59
C ASN A 115 -11.70 -15.31 -8.88
#